data_42a038836e7022ab7cd08844aed3310b
#
_entry.id   42a038836e7022ab7cd08844aed3310b
#
_cell.length_a   1.000
_cell.length_b   1.000
_cell.length_c   1.000
_cell.angle_alpha   90.00
_cell.angle_beta   90.00
_cell.angle_gamma   90.00
#
_symmetry.space_group_name_H-M   'P 1'
#
loop_
_entity.id
_entity.type
_entity.pdbx_description
1 polymer ?
#
loop_
_entity_poly.entity_id
_entity_poly.type
_entity_poly.pdbx_seq_one_letter_code
_entity_poly.pdbx_strand_id
1 'polypeptide(L)'
;MHDVINLTGYRSILCLNGDLPGPSFFSTKNVPIIAADGAANHLFDLGVQPQLITGDLDSVHPDLLETYPFLHVADQSSSDYQKAMGYLKKNDLLPSIIVGINGGHLDHILNNINIFMETNCLLYAPPIKGFVLNEQSRINLALLPHTKISLIGIPIATLSSIGLQWELHNAQLSFPGTNSCFNRTLHPEIFLEVHQGSVLVLIYEQMIEDAGLTAPSQNW
;
A
#
# COMPACT_ATOMS: atom_id res chain seq x y z
N MET A 1 -3.92 -14.54 16.07
CA MET A 1 -3.92 -13.80 14.79
C MET A 1 -2.61 -13.00 14.79
N HIS A 2 -1.59 -13.49 14.10
CA HIS A 2 -0.30 -12.79 14.05
C HIS A 2 -0.37 -11.81 12.87
N ASP A 3 -0.57 -10.52 13.19
CA ASP A 3 -0.42 -9.45 12.20
C ASP A 3 1.05 -9.42 11.76
N VAL A 4 1.27 -9.89 10.56
CA VAL A 4 2.58 -10.05 9.92
C VAL A 4 3.29 -8.71 9.71
N ILE A 5 2.54 -7.62 9.60
CA ILE A 5 3.04 -6.25 9.63
C ILE A 5 2.25 -5.53 10.70
N ASN A 6 2.95 -5.13 11.76
CA ASN A 6 2.35 -4.36 12.84
C ASN A 6 1.85 -3.02 12.30
N LEU A 7 0.53 -2.84 12.28
CA LEU A 7 -0.11 -1.58 11.85
C LEU A 7 -0.10 -0.51 12.96
N THR A 8 0.56 -0.78 14.09
CA THR A 8 0.79 0.24 15.14
C THR A 8 1.91 1.18 14.70
N GLY A 9 1.72 2.47 14.94
CA GLY A 9 2.70 3.50 14.58
C GLY A 9 2.35 4.31 13.32
N TYR A 10 1.35 3.88 12.54
CA TYR A 10 0.77 4.71 11.48
C TYR A 10 -0.18 5.74 12.09
N ARG A 11 -0.09 6.98 11.62
CA ARG A 11 -0.78 8.14 12.21
C ARG A 11 -2.04 8.52 11.48
N SER A 12 -2.26 7.97 10.27
CA SER A 12 -3.46 8.23 9.45
C SER A 12 -3.70 7.10 8.47
N ILE A 13 -4.87 7.13 7.83
CA ILE A 13 -5.19 6.37 6.62
C ILE A 13 -5.42 7.39 5.51
N LEU A 14 -4.72 7.26 4.39
CA LEU A 14 -4.97 8.01 3.17
C LEU A 14 -5.67 7.13 2.16
N CYS A 15 -6.86 7.55 1.75
CA CYS A 15 -7.67 6.88 0.74
C CYS A 15 -7.46 7.56 -0.61
N LEU A 16 -7.01 6.80 -1.60
CA LEU A 16 -6.93 7.19 -3.00
C LEU A 16 -8.19 6.73 -3.75
N ASN A 17 -8.41 7.28 -4.94
CA ASN A 17 -9.59 7.03 -5.76
C ASN A 17 -9.52 5.69 -6.52
N GLY A 18 -9.38 4.58 -5.80
CA GLY A 18 -9.36 3.21 -6.30
C GLY A 18 -10.11 2.26 -5.37
N ASP A 19 -9.78 0.96 -5.43
CA ASP A 19 -10.44 -0.07 -4.63
C ASP A 19 -10.10 0.09 -3.15
N LEU A 20 -11.10 0.41 -2.32
CA LEU A 20 -10.93 0.54 -0.88
C LEU A 20 -11.18 -0.80 -0.17
N PRO A 21 -10.50 -1.05 0.96
CA PRO A 21 -10.83 -2.19 1.82
C PRO A 21 -12.22 -2.04 2.42
N GLY A 22 -12.82 -3.17 2.85
CA GLY A 22 -14.14 -3.15 3.48
C GLY A 22 -14.19 -2.32 4.77
N PRO A 23 -15.40 -1.90 5.21
CA PRO A 23 -15.57 -0.95 6.32
C PRO A 23 -14.98 -1.42 7.65
N SER A 24 -14.87 -2.74 7.87
CA SER A 24 -14.25 -3.31 9.06
C SER A 24 -12.78 -2.93 9.22
N PHE A 25 -12.06 -2.69 8.12
CA PHE A 25 -10.68 -2.21 8.17
C PHE A 25 -10.58 -0.84 8.86
N PHE A 26 -11.46 0.07 8.52
CA PHE A 26 -11.47 1.43 9.07
C PHE A 26 -11.90 1.47 10.53
N SER A 27 -12.88 0.64 10.92
CA SER A 27 -13.39 0.61 12.28
C SER A 27 -12.39 0.09 13.32
N THR A 28 -11.38 -0.67 12.90
CA THR A 28 -10.34 -1.20 13.78
C THR A 28 -9.20 -0.21 14.04
N LYS A 29 -9.16 0.92 13.33
CA LYS A 29 -8.11 1.93 13.40
C LYS A 29 -8.66 3.22 14.02
N ASN A 30 -8.08 3.64 15.12
CA ASN A 30 -8.43 4.92 15.76
C ASN A 30 -7.47 6.02 15.30
N VAL A 31 -7.41 6.24 13.98
CA VAL A 31 -6.55 7.26 13.33
C VAL A 31 -7.36 8.04 12.29
N PRO A 32 -6.97 9.29 11.99
CA PRO A 32 -7.60 10.11 10.98
C PRO A 32 -7.68 9.42 9.61
N ILE A 33 -8.83 9.53 8.95
CA ILE A 33 -9.07 9.07 7.58
C ILE A 33 -9.11 10.30 6.68
N ILE A 34 -8.20 10.37 5.71
CA ILE A 34 -8.10 11.46 4.75
C ILE A 34 -8.46 10.91 3.38
N ALA A 35 -9.39 11.57 2.69
CA ALA A 35 -9.79 11.23 1.33
C ALA A 35 -9.09 12.13 0.32
N ALA A 36 -8.43 11.55 -0.66
CA ALA A 36 -7.91 12.26 -1.82
C ALA A 36 -9.01 12.32 -2.89
N ASP A 37 -9.57 13.51 -3.08
CA ASP A 37 -10.59 13.83 -4.08
C ASP A 37 -11.74 12.80 -4.13
N GLY A 38 -12.00 12.17 -5.29
CA GLY A 38 -13.07 11.19 -5.51
C GLY A 38 -13.08 9.98 -4.57
N ALA A 39 -12.00 9.72 -3.82
CA ALA A 39 -12.01 8.70 -2.76
C ALA A 39 -13.10 8.94 -1.69
N ALA A 40 -13.54 10.20 -1.53
CA ALA A 40 -14.61 10.55 -0.62
C ALA A 40 -15.94 9.85 -0.98
N ASN A 41 -16.23 9.71 -2.28
CA ASN A 41 -17.45 9.04 -2.76
C ASN A 41 -17.43 7.55 -2.37
N HIS A 42 -16.28 6.86 -2.57
CA HIS A 42 -16.13 5.45 -2.19
C HIS A 42 -16.24 5.22 -0.68
N LEU A 43 -15.69 6.14 0.13
CA LEU A 43 -15.85 6.08 1.59
C LEU A 43 -17.30 6.25 2.01
N PHE A 44 -18.04 7.17 1.37
CA PHE A 44 -19.44 7.37 1.63
C PHE A 44 -20.27 6.12 1.33
N ASP A 45 -20.02 5.47 0.19
CA ASP A 45 -20.70 4.22 -0.20
C ASP A 45 -20.42 3.07 0.79
N LEU A 46 -19.26 3.08 1.44
CA LEU A 46 -18.89 2.15 2.50
C LEU A 46 -19.43 2.53 3.89
N GLY A 47 -20.10 3.67 4.03
CA GLY A 47 -20.56 4.20 5.33
C GLY A 47 -19.40 4.65 6.23
N VAL A 48 -18.25 4.98 5.65
CA VAL A 48 -17.05 5.45 6.37
C VAL A 48 -16.91 6.96 6.23
N GLN A 49 -16.73 7.66 7.34
CA GLN A 49 -16.63 9.11 7.37
C GLN A 49 -15.17 9.56 7.27
N PRO A 50 -14.77 10.33 6.25
CA PRO A 50 -13.46 10.97 6.22
C PRO A 50 -13.41 12.13 7.23
N GLN A 51 -12.25 12.34 7.83
CA GLN A 51 -12.00 13.50 8.66
C GLN A 51 -11.69 14.75 7.83
N LEU A 52 -11.16 14.55 6.63
CA LEU A 52 -10.89 15.60 5.65
C LEU A 52 -10.93 15.04 4.24
N ILE A 53 -11.46 15.82 3.31
CA ILE A 53 -11.36 15.60 1.87
C ILE A 53 -10.35 16.62 1.32
N THR A 54 -9.39 16.21 0.49
CA THR A 54 -8.41 17.14 -0.11
C THR A 54 -8.10 16.79 -1.55
N GLY A 55 -7.92 17.81 -2.38
CA GLY A 55 -7.71 17.70 -3.83
C GLY A 55 -8.18 18.95 -4.55
N ASP A 56 -8.39 18.89 -5.86
CA ASP A 56 -9.09 19.97 -6.60
C ASP A 56 -10.62 19.85 -6.51
N LEU A 57 -11.10 18.73 -5.95
CA LEU A 57 -12.49 18.46 -5.59
C LEU A 57 -13.44 18.36 -6.78
N ASP A 58 -12.92 18.16 -7.98
CA ASP A 58 -13.70 18.08 -9.22
C ASP A 58 -14.45 16.74 -9.37
N SER A 59 -13.96 15.69 -8.71
CA SER A 59 -14.57 14.35 -8.71
C SER A 59 -15.42 14.05 -7.46
N VAL A 60 -15.52 14.98 -6.51
CA VAL A 60 -16.26 14.77 -5.26
C VAL A 60 -17.75 15.13 -5.47
N HIS A 61 -18.66 14.30 -4.99
CA HIS A 61 -20.09 14.63 -4.98
C HIS A 61 -20.34 15.89 -4.13
N PRO A 62 -21.04 16.90 -4.64
CA PRO A 62 -21.23 18.19 -3.96
C PRO A 62 -21.79 18.06 -2.53
N ASP A 63 -22.74 17.16 -2.31
CA ASP A 63 -23.36 16.92 -1.00
C ASP A 63 -22.34 16.51 0.09
N LEU A 64 -21.23 15.88 -0.32
CA LEU A 64 -20.17 15.50 0.61
C LEU A 64 -19.36 16.72 1.06
N LEU A 65 -19.20 17.71 0.20
CA LEU A 65 -18.52 18.96 0.55
C LEU A 65 -19.36 19.85 1.47
N GLU A 66 -20.69 19.65 1.49
CA GLU A 66 -21.56 20.29 2.48
C GLU A 66 -21.51 19.58 3.85
N THR A 67 -21.14 18.28 3.86
CA THR A 67 -21.21 17.43 5.04
C THR A 67 -19.87 17.31 5.75
N TYR A 68 -18.76 17.20 5.01
CA TYR A 68 -17.43 16.91 5.56
C TYR A 68 -16.46 18.09 5.39
N PRO A 69 -15.52 18.27 6.32
CA PRO A 69 -14.42 19.22 6.15
C PRO A 69 -13.63 18.92 4.88
N PHE A 70 -13.28 19.97 4.14
CA PHE A 70 -12.47 19.84 2.94
C PHE A 70 -11.36 20.89 2.85
N LEU A 71 -10.31 20.57 2.10
CA LEU A 71 -9.23 21.47 1.72
C LEU A 71 -9.07 21.45 0.20
N HIS A 72 -9.54 22.53 -0.44
CA HIS A 72 -9.36 22.71 -1.87
C HIS A 72 -7.93 23.12 -2.21
N VAL A 73 -7.26 22.34 -3.04
CA VAL A 73 -5.92 22.59 -3.57
C VAL A 73 -6.00 22.66 -5.08
N ALA A 74 -6.13 23.87 -5.62
CA ALA A 74 -6.37 24.12 -7.05
C ALA A 74 -5.16 23.89 -7.95
N ASP A 75 -3.98 23.53 -7.39
CA ASP A 75 -2.78 23.25 -8.17
C ASP A 75 -3.00 22.07 -9.12
N GLN A 76 -2.75 22.29 -10.41
CA GLN A 76 -2.87 21.27 -11.48
C GLN A 76 -1.52 20.64 -11.85
N SER A 77 -0.42 21.06 -11.21
CA SER A 77 0.92 20.50 -11.44
C SER A 77 1.20 19.25 -10.60
N SER A 78 0.34 18.96 -9.62
CA SER A 78 0.45 17.80 -8.72
C SER A 78 -0.83 16.98 -8.72
N SER A 79 -0.69 15.66 -8.55
CA SER A 79 -1.82 14.75 -8.39
C SER A 79 -2.47 14.91 -7.01
N ASP A 80 -3.72 14.44 -6.85
CA ASP A 80 -4.41 14.49 -5.55
C ASP A 80 -3.69 13.67 -4.49
N TYR A 81 -3.02 12.59 -4.88
CA TYR A 81 -2.12 11.85 -3.98
C TYR A 81 -1.01 12.75 -3.44
N GLN A 82 -0.32 13.51 -4.32
CA GLN A 82 0.76 14.43 -3.89
C GLN A 82 0.22 15.58 -3.03
N LYS A 83 -0.94 16.14 -3.39
CA LYS A 83 -1.64 17.17 -2.59
C LYS A 83 -1.96 16.64 -1.18
N ALA A 84 -2.54 15.43 -1.09
CA ALA A 84 -2.86 14.78 0.17
C ALA A 84 -1.60 14.47 1.00
N MET A 85 -0.52 13.96 0.39
CA MET A 85 0.76 13.73 1.08
C MET A 85 1.35 15.05 1.65
N GLY A 86 1.21 16.15 0.92
CA GLY A 86 1.58 17.49 1.40
C GLY A 86 0.81 17.89 2.65
N TYR A 87 -0.50 17.64 2.68
CA TYR A 87 -1.34 17.86 3.86
C TYR A 87 -0.91 16.97 5.04
N LEU A 88 -0.70 15.67 4.83
CA LEU A 88 -0.28 14.74 5.88
C LEU A 88 1.05 15.16 6.50
N LYS A 89 2.02 15.54 5.66
CA LYS A 89 3.33 16.01 6.12
C LYS A 89 3.23 17.28 6.98
N LYS A 90 2.42 18.24 6.54
CA LYS A 90 2.24 19.54 7.26
C LYS A 90 1.57 19.38 8.62
N ASN A 91 0.75 18.32 8.79
CA ASN A 91 -0.04 18.09 10.01
C ASN A 91 0.50 16.93 10.88
N ASP A 92 1.74 16.48 10.65
CA ASP A 92 2.38 15.38 11.40
C ASP A 92 1.57 14.07 11.39
N LEU A 93 0.89 13.77 10.26
CA LEU A 93 0.06 12.59 10.05
C LEU A 93 0.80 11.44 9.32
N LEU A 94 2.10 11.55 9.14
CA LEU A 94 2.96 10.49 8.59
C LEU A 94 3.65 9.69 9.70
N PRO A 95 3.97 8.39 9.49
CA PRO A 95 3.62 7.61 8.30
C PRO A 95 2.14 7.27 8.24
N SER A 96 1.61 7.07 7.03
CA SER A 96 0.19 6.75 6.76
C SER A 96 0.03 5.34 6.19
N ILE A 97 -1.16 4.76 6.34
CA ILE A 97 -1.58 3.60 5.57
C ILE A 97 -2.27 4.11 4.30
N ILE A 98 -1.75 3.74 3.13
CA ILE A 98 -2.28 4.13 1.83
C ILE A 98 -3.21 3.02 1.32
N VAL A 99 -4.46 3.34 1.05
CA VAL A 99 -5.46 2.45 0.48
C VAL A 99 -6.01 3.02 -0.81
N GLY A 100 -6.61 2.19 -1.68
CA GLY A 100 -7.14 2.64 -2.96
C GLY A 100 -6.06 2.94 -4.01
N ILE A 101 -4.87 2.35 -3.86
CA ILE A 101 -3.78 2.52 -4.83
C ILE A 101 -4.02 1.69 -6.11
N ASN A 102 -4.72 0.58 -5.98
CA ASN A 102 -5.18 -0.29 -7.06
C ASN A 102 -6.65 0.02 -7.43
N GLY A 103 -7.12 -0.54 -8.54
CA GLY A 103 -8.40 -0.16 -9.14
C GLY A 103 -8.28 1.09 -10.02
N GLY A 104 -9.27 1.36 -10.84
CA GLY A 104 -9.24 2.50 -11.76
C GLY A 104 -8.30 2.31 -12.97
N HIS A 105 -7.78 3.42 -13.49
CA HIS A 105 -6.96 3.44 -14.70
C HIS A 105 -5.51 3.04 -14.44
N LEU A 106 -4.91 2.28 -15.36
CA LEU A 106 -3.56 1.73 -15.23
C LEU A 106 -2.48 2.82 -15.09
N ASP A 107 -2.60 3.92 -15.81
CA ASP A 107 -1.70 5.07 -15.73
C ASP A 107 -1.70 5.71 -14.34
N HIS A 108 -2.89 5.82 -13.72
CA HIS A 108 -3.03 6.30 -12.34
C HIS A 108 -2.37 5.32 -11.35
N ILE A 109 -2.57 4.00 -11.52
CA ILE A 109 -1.92 2.99 -10.66
C ILE A 109 -0.40 3.12 -10.75
N LEU A 110 0.16 3.21 -11.97
CA LEU A 110 1.61 3.35 -12.17
C LEU A 110 2.15 4.63 -11.55
N ASN A 111 1.44 5.76 -11.71
CA ASN A 111 1.83 7.02 -11.09
C ASN A 111 1.73 6.97 -9.56
N ASN A 112 0.69 6.34 -9.02
CA ASN A 112 0.54 6.18 -7.57
C ASN A 112 1.67 5.30 -6.99
N ILE A 113 2.07 4.23 -7.67
CA ILE A 113 3.23 3.43 -7.26
C ILE A 113 4.52 4.26 -7.30
N ASN A 114 4.71 5.06 -8.36
CA ASN A 114 5.87 5.95 -8.47
C ASN A 114 5.95 6.93 -7.28
N ILE A 115 4.83 7.55 -6.89
CA ILE A 115 4.77 8.45 -5.72
C ILE A 115 5.01 7.66 -4.42
N PHE A 116 4.40 6.47 -4.30
CA PHE A 116 4.54 5.62 -3.11
C PHE A 116 6.00 5.23 -2.85
N MET A 117 6.81 5.01 -3.88
CA MET A 117 8.22 4.66 -3.75
C MET A 117 9.06 5.69 -2.99
N GLU A 118 8.61 6.95 -2.93
CA GLU A 118 9.28 8.03 -2.19
C GLU A 118 8.79 8.18 -0.75
N THR A 119 7.94 7.26 -0.29
CA THR A 119 7.31 7.35 1.04
C THR A 119 7.82 6.26 1.99
N ASN A 120 7.65 6.50 3.30
CA ASN A 120 7.80 5.49 4.35
C ASN A 120 6.43 4.96 4.84
N CYS A 121 5.42 5.06 3.99
CA CYS A 121 4.05 4.63 4.26
C CYS A 121 3.90 3.11 4.08
N LEU A 122 2.76 2.58 4.53
CA LEU A 122 2.32 1.23 4.23
C LEU A 122 1.28 1.27 3.13
N LEU A 123 1.44 0.49 2.08
CA LEU A 123 0.41 0.18 1.11
C LEU A 123 -0.46 -0.94 1.64
N TYR A 124 -1.78 -0.77 1.59
CA TYR A 124 -2.74 -1.81 1.89
C TYR A 124 -3.79 -1.93 0.76
N ALA A 125 -3.65 -2.96 -0.04
CA ALA A 125 -4.52 -3.29 -1.17
C ALA A 125 -4.87 -4.78 -1.08
N PRO A 126 -5.85 -5.18 -0.25
CA PRO A 126 -6.12 -6.58 0.04
C PRO A 126 -6.19 -7.45 -1.22
N PRO A 127 -5.53 -8.63 -1.23
CA PRO A 127 -4.82 -9.28 -0.13
C PRO A 127 -3.35 -8.83 0.04
N ILE A 128 -2.93 -7.69 -0.48
CA ILE A 128 -1.54 -7.25 -0.53
C ILE A 128 -1.29 -6.19 0.55
N LYS A 129 -0.17 -6.36 1.29
CA LYS A 129 0.49 -5.30 2.05
C LYS A 129 1.83 -4.99 1.41
N GLY A 130 2.20 -3.71 1.34
CA GLY A 130 3.45 -3.31 0.71
C GLY A 130 4.15 -2.18 1.44
N PHE A 131 5.47 -2.14 1.34
CA PHE A 131 6.32 -1.07 1.85
C PHE A 131 7.61 -0.98 1.03
N VAL A 132 8.32 0.11 1.19
CA VAL A 132 9.59 0.36 0.49
C VAL A 132 10.76 0.11 1.42
N LEU A 133 11.74 -0.65 0.95
CA LEU A 133 13.07 -0.76 1.56
C LEU A 133 14.05 0.05 0.72
N ASN A 134 14.72 0.97 1.36
CA ASN A 134 15.75 1.81 0.73
C ASN A 134 17.14 1.22 0.92
N GLU A 135 18.10 1.80 0.24
CA GLU A 135 19.52 1.45 0.33
C GLU A 135 19.98 1.32 1.80
N GLN A 136 20.80 0.30 2.08
CA GLN A 136 21.33 -0.07 3.40
C GLN A 136 20.26 -0.53 4.41
N SER A 137 19.01 -0.71 3.99
CA SER A 137 17.98 -1.29 4.83
C SER A 137 18.21 -2.78 5.06
N ARG A 138 17.98 -3.21 6.31
CA ARG A 138 18.00 -4.62 6.74
C ARG A 138 16.75 -4.89 7.55
N ILE A 139 16.02 -5.94 7.22
CA ILE A 139 14.79 -6.29 7.92
C ILE A 139 14.65 -7.80 8.12
N ASN A 140 14.19 -8.17 9.31
CA ASN A 140 13.66 -9.51 9.57
C ASN A 140 12.13 -9.43 9.55
N LEU A 141 11.50 -10.28 8.77
CA LEU A 141 10.06 -10.38 8.68
C LEU A 141 9.60 -11.75 9.20
N ALA A 142 8.71 -11.73 10.19
CA ALA A 142 8.02 -12.92 10.65
C ALA A 142 6.80 -13.17 9.74
N LEU A 143 6.85 -14.22 8.93
CA LEU A 143 5.81 -14.57 7.96
C LEU A 143 5.48 -16.06 8.08
N LEU A 144 4.23 -16.42 7.80
CA LEU A 144 3.89 -17.84 7.71
C LEU A 144 4.66 -18.49 6.56
N PRO A 145 5.09 -19.76 6.69
CA PRO A 145 5.66 -20.50 5.57
C PRO A 145 4.73 -20.51 4.37
N HIS A 146 5.30 -20.51 3.17
CA HIS A 146 4.62 -20.44 1.89
C HIS A 146 3.87 -19.13 1.61
N THR A 147 4.04 -18.08 2.45
CA THR A 147 3.54 -16.74 2.13
C THR A 147 4.17 -16.24 0.83
N LYS A 148 3.33 -15.77 -0.10
CA LYS A 148 3.80 -15.16 -1.34
C LYS A 148 4.37 -13.78 -1.05
N ILE A 149 5.54 -13.50 -1.64
CA ILE A 149 6.21 -12.21 -1.56
C ILE A 149 6.75 -11.82 -2.93
N SER A 150 6.60 -10.56 -3.30
CA SER A 150 7.21 -10.00 -4.50
C SER A 150 8.18 -8.89 -4.12
N LEU A 151 9.35 -8.89 -4.76
CA LEU A 151 10.41 -7.90 -4.57
C LEU A 151 10.67 -7.25 -5.93
N ILE A 152 10.43 -5.93 -6.02
CA ILE A 152 10.50 -5.17 -7.26
C ILE A 152 11.49 -4.03 -7.07
N GLY A 153 12.60 -4.05 -7.81
CA GLY A 153 13.58 -2.96 -7.82
C GLY A 153 13.09 -1.80 -8.69
N ILE A 154 13.03 -0.58 -8.16
CA ILE A 154 12.54 0.61 -8.88
C ILE A 154 13.46 1.80 -8.66
N PRO A 155 14.05 2.39 -9.70
CA PRO A 155 14.15 1.83 -11.05
C PRO A 155 15.08 0.62 -11.10
N ILE A 156 16.06 0.55 -10.19
CA ILE A 156 17.04 -0.54 -10.06
C ILE A 156 17.44 -0.68 -8.59
N ALA A 157 17.60 -1.92 -8.14
CA ALA A 157 18.07 -2.22 -6.80
C ALA A 157 18.93 -3.48 -6.80
N THR A 158 19.80 -3.59 -5.82
CA THR A 158 20.59 -4.80 -5.55
C THR A 158 20.29 -5.27 -4.13
N LEU A 159 19.92 -6.54 -3.95
CA LEU A 159 19.57 -7.07 -2.64
C LEU A 159 19.95 -8.55 -2.47
N SER A 160 20.00 -8.94 -1.20
CA SER A 160 20.12 -10.33 -0.77
C SER A 160 18.95 -10.75 0.10
N SER A 161 18.60 -12.03 0.08
CA SER A 161 17.56 -12.62 0.91
C SER A 161 18.01 -13.90 1.58
N ILE A 162 17.41 -14.24 2.72
CA ILE A 162 17.51 -15.52 3.38
C ILE A 162 16.11 -15.97 3.79
N GLY A 163 15.79 -17.26 3.55
CA GLY A 163 14.52 -17.87 3.92
C GLY A 163 13.47 -17.85 2.82
N LEU A 164 13.81 -17.43 1.60
CA LEU A 164 12.95 -17.51 0.42
C LEU A 164 13.19 -18.79 -0.39
N GLN A 165 12.20 -19.23 -1.13
CA GLN A 165 12.29 -20.39 -2.03
C GLN A 165 13.32 -20.15 -3.14
N TRP A 166 13.34 -18.94 -3.69
CA TRP A 166 14.35 -18.48 -4.65
C TRP A 166 15.18 -17.40 -3.98
N GLU A 167 16.27 -17.82 -3.36
CA GLU A 167 17.20 -16.94 -2.67
C GLU A 167 17.82 -15.93 -3.64
N LEU A 168 18.03 -14.72 -3.14
CA LEU A 168 18.69 -13.65 -3.85
C LEU A 168 20.06 -13.40 -3.22
N HIS A 169 21.11 -13.46 -4.03
CA HIS A 169 22.50 -13.29 -3.58
C HIS A 169 23.12 -12.10 -4.31
N ASN A 170 23.04 -10.92 -3.70
CA ASN A 170 23.45 -9.67 -4.33
C ASN A 170 22.83 -9.50 -5.72
N ALA A 171 21.55 -9.89 -5.82
CA ALA A 171 20.84 -9.94 -7.09
C ALA A 171 20.35 -8.55 -7.49
N GLN A 172 20.51 -8.23 -8.77
CA GLN A 172 19.97 -6.98 -9.34
C GLN A 172 18.53 -7.19 -9.77
N LEU A 173 17.64 -6.34 -9.26
CA LEU A 173 16.25 -6.21 -9.68
C LEU A 173 16.04 -4.86 -10.35
N SER A 174 15.15 -4.78 -11.35
CA SER A 174 14.91 -3.52 -12.07
C SER A 174 13.54 -3.47 -12.72
N PHE A 175 12.99 -2.26 -12.79
CA PHE A 175 11.79 -1.96 -13.56
C PHE A 175 12.08 -0.75 -14.48
N PRO A 176 12.18 -0.99 -15.83
CA PRO A 176 11.95 -2.24 -16.54
C PRO A 176 13.07 -3.27 -16.33
N GLY A 177 12.72 -4.56 -16.36
CA GLY A 177 13.68 -5.65 -16.26
C GLY A 177 13.21 -6.84 -15.42
N THR A 178 14.16 -7.50 -14.75
CA THR A 178 13.88 -8.70 -13.96
C THR A 178 13.56 -8.35 -12.51
N ASN A 179 12.53 -9.00 -11.98
CA ASN A 179 12.11 -8.86 -10.57
C ASN A 179 11.79 -10.24 -9.97
N SER A 180 11.76 -10.33 -8.65
CA SER A 180 11.38 -11.54 -7.94
C SER A 180 9.89 -11.48 -7.57
N CYS A 181 9.03 -11.86 -8.53
CA CYS A 181 7.58 -11.89 -8.32
C CYS A 181 7.10 -13.27 -7.87
N PHE A 182 6.14 -13.30 -6.94
CA PHE A 182 5.55 -14.53 -6.39
C PHE A 182 6.57 -15.52 -5.80
N ASN A 183 7.66 -15.01 -5.28
CA ASN A 183 8.54 -15.80 -4.42
C ASN A 183 7.78 -16.26 -3.17
N ARG A 184 8.32 -17.21 -2.44
CA ARG A 184 7.65 -17.80 -1.27
C ARG A 184 8.60 -17.91 -0.09
N THR A 185 8.06 -17.72 1.11
CA THR A 185 8.79 -17.99 2.34
C THR A 185 8.89 -19.50 2.55
N LEU A 186 10.09 -19.99 2.89
CA LEU A 186 10.31 -21.37 3.33
C LEU A 186 10.28 -21.50 4.85
N HIS A 187 10.65 -20.44 5.55
CA HIS A 187 10.77 -20.39 7.00
C HIS A 187 9.87 -19.32 7.60
N PRO A 188 9.53 -19.44 8.90
CA PRO A 188 8.71 -18.43 9.60
C PRO A 188 9.37 -17.04 9.69
N GLU A 189 10.67 -16.98 9.49
CA GLU A 189 11.44 -15.73 9.45
C GLU A 189 12.22 -15.66 8.16
N ILE A 190 12.14 -14.49 7.51
CA ILE A 190 12.96 -14.18 6.35
C ILE A 190 13.79 -12.92 6.63
N PHE A 191 14.95 -12.85 6.03
CA PHE A 191 15.84 -11.69 6.09
C PHE A 191 15.98 -11.08 4.69
N LEU A 192 15.87 -9.76 4.61
CA LEU A 192 16.11 -8.98 3.39
C LEU A 192 17.15 -7.91 3.68
N GLU A 193 18.13 -7.74 2.79
CA GLU A 193 19.13 -6.69 2.83
C GLU A 193 19.23 -6.00 1.48
N VAL A 194 18.92 -4.70 1.42
CA VAL A 194 19.07 -3.87 0.23
C VAL A 194 20.46 -3.24 0.25
N HIS A 195 21.28 -3.56 -0.74
CA HIS A 195 22.65 -3.04 -0.85
C HIS A 195 22.69 -1.71 -1.59
N GLN A 196 21.82 -1.56 -2.62
CA GLN A 196 21.74 -0.34 -3.43
C GLN A 196 20.32 -0.14 -3.95
N GLY A 197 19.90 1.12 -4.07
CA GLY A 197 18.60 1.50 -4.64
C GLY A 197 17.43 1.26 -3.71
N SER A 198 16.22 1.10 -4.28
CA SER A 198 14.98 0.93 -3.53
C SER A 198 14.18 -0.28 -4.04
N VAL A 199 13.60 -1.04 -3.10
CA VAL A 199 12.81 -2.23 -3.38
C VAL A 199 11.39 -2.05 -2.85
N LEU A 200 10.40 -2.19 -3.72
CA LEU A 200 9.01 -2.36 -3.33
C LEU A 200 8.81 -3.81 -2.90
N VAL A 201 8.48 -4.00 -1.63
CA VAL A 201 8.14 -5.30 -1.05
C VAL A 201 6.64 -5.45 -1.01
N LEU A 202 6.09 -6.49 -1.62
CA LEU A 202 4.66 -6.81 -1.63
C LEU A 202 4.46 -8.19 -1.01
N ILE A 203 3.69 -8.26 0.07
CA ILE A 203 3.40 -9.48 0.82
C ILE A 203 1.92 -9.79 0.66
N TYR A 204 1.61 -11.03 0.27
CA TYR A 204 0.24 -11.49 0.11
C TYR A 204 -0.25 -12.10 1.42
N GLU A 205 -1.27 -11.50 2.01
CA GLU A 205 -1.92 -12.08 3.18
C GLU A 205 -2.52 -13.44 2.81
N GLN A 206 -2.23 -14.45 3.62
CA GLN A 206 -2.93 -15.72 3.48
C GLN A 206 -4.34 -15.49 4.00
N MET A 207 -5.33 -15.53 3.11
CA MET A 207 -6.71 -15.66 3.51
C MET A 207 -6.81 -16.98 4.27
N ILE A 208 -7.20 -16.93 5.53
CA ILE A 208 -7.63 -18.14 6.24
C ILE A 208 -8.94 -18.51 5.56
N GLU A 209 -8.89 -19.49 4.65
CA GLU A 209 -10.10 -20.11 4.15
C GLU A 209 -10.80 -20.68 5.37
N ASP A 210 -11.99 -20.18 5.68
CA ASP A 210 -12.88 -20.83 6.62
C ASP A 210 -13.07 -22.27 6.12
N ALA A 211 -12.64 -23.22 6.93
CA ALA A 211 -12.69 -24.64 6.59
C ALA A 211 -14.14 -25.04 6.25
N GLY A 212 -14.49 -25.06 4.98
CA GLY A 212 -15.81 -25.50 4.57
C GLY A 212 -16.27 -25.30 3.12
N LEU A 213 -15.53 -24.54 2.28
CA LEU A 213 -15.92 -24.39 0.87
C LEU A 213 -14.75 -24.79 -0.05
N THR A 214 -14.88 -25.94 -0.68
CA THR A 214 -13.99 -26.41 -1.74
C THR A 214 -13.99 -25.40 -2.89
N ALA A 215 -12.87 -24.72 -3.12
CA ALA A 215 -12.66 -23.88 -4.28
C ALA A 215 -12.67 -24.71 -5.58
N PRO A 216 -13.29 -24.23 -6.68
CA PRO A 216 -13.15 -24.88 -7.96
C PRO A 216 -11.71 -24.81 -8.44
N SER A 217 -11.17 -25.95 -8.89
CA SER A 217 -9.83 -26.06 -9.48
C SER A 217 -9.72 -25.15 -10.70
N GLN A 218 -9.00 -24.05 -10.59
CA GLN A 218 -8.57 -23.26 -11.74
C GLN A 218 -7.20 -23.79 -12.20
N ASN A 219 -7.20 -24.51 -13.31
CA ASN A 219 -6.00 -24.84 -14.06
C ASN A 219 -5.56 -23.58 -14.84
N TRP A 220 -4.36 -23.11 -14.57
CA TRP A 220 -3.58 -22.20 -15.41
C TRP A 220 -2.32 -22.90 -15.87
#